data_51a39262896e8fd4433b790155ae790f
#
_entry.id   51a39262896e8fd4433b790155ae790f
#
_cell.length_a   1.000
_cell.length_b   1.000
_cell.length_c   1.000
_cell.angle_alpha   90.00
_cell.angle_beta   90.00
_cell.angle_gamma   90.00
#
_symmetry.space_group_name_H-M   'P 1'
#
loop_
_entity.id
_entity.type
_entity.pdbx_description
1 polymer ?
#
loop_
_entity_poly.entity_id
_entity_poly.type
_entity_poly.pdbx_seq_one_letter_code
_entity_poly.pdbx_strand_id
1 'polypeptide(L)'
;MGFVIRILPSIFLGLAFFLGNNFYIAAGLAVSLTAFTAKFKAGTFFALAAIFWSTGVALLNLPTISNLGYLVFYPFMFIAIPKLFQINRESNLVNLIDSAILVLGISTLSAGLIIDESQSFFQIVFLIADLIILVWTYYCAVRRPLTMNSALISIGCSIFTVTDFLFLNNLDSYYLGSWLDYGWLIGLILIAEAQYHRGISSAPFNSLHPIYIGLSIILAIAVLAVITITPETISGYLIIPAIIILLIGFARMMIALKKSENLAAEQQLARIDDLTGLPNRRRFIAELDHFNNGSLLLLDLDGFKPVNDQFGHETGDRLLRQISSRFRKAIPDDSLIARLGGDEFGVLTNENYESALELAMALRATLSYPFNIDGQQISVGVSVGCVSNNGGADLMGRADT
;
A
#
# COMPACT_ATOMS: atom_id res chain seq x y z
N MET A 1 10.47 -16.33 35.93
CA MET A 1 9.11 -16.72 35.53
C MET A 1 8.97 -16.83 33.99
N GLY A 2 9.38 -15.85 33.19
CA GLY A 2 9.22 -15.90 31.72
C GLY A 2 9.95 -17.04 31.01
N PHE A 3 11.13 -17.46 31.48
CA PHE A 3 11.87 -18.57 30.89
C PHE A 3 11.17 -19.92 31.06
N VAL A 4 10.58 -20.17 32.25
CA VAL A 4 9.84 -21.42 32.53
C VAL A 4 8.60 -21.52 31.63
N ILE A 5 7.83 -20.43 31.49
CA ILE A 5 6.63 -20.40 30.66
C ILE A 5 6.96 -20.68 29.19
N ARG A 6 8.08 -20.15 28.71
CA ARG A 6 8.55 -20.35 27.32
C ARG A 6 8.88 -21.82 26.98
N ILE A 7 9.36 -22.58 27.96
CA ILE A 7 9.76 -23.97 27.76
C ILE A 7 8.61 -24.96 28.00
N LEU A 8 7.53 -24.54 28.70
CA LEU A 8 6.40 -25.38 29.01
C LEU A 8 5.81 -26.14 27.80
N PRO A 9 5.57 -25.54 26.62
CA PRO A 9 5.04 -26.27 25.48
C PRO A 9 5.92 -27.44 25.06
N SER A 10 7.23 -27.25 25.02
CA SER A 10 8.19 -28.30 24.64
C SER A 10 8.26 -29.42 25.69
N ILE A 11 8.12 -29.06 26.98
CA ILE A 11 8.06 -30.05 28.07
C ILE A 11 6.79 -30.90 27.92
N PHE A 12 5.62 -30.28 27.76
CA PHE A 12 4.37 -31.02 27.58
C PHE A 12 4.34 -31.87 26.30
N LEU A 13 4.95 -31.37 25.23
CA LEU A 13 5.12 -32.15 24.00
C LEU A 13 6.00 -33.41 24.26
N GLY A 14 7.10 -33.25 24.97
CA GLY A 14 7.95 -34.38 25.35
C GLY A 14 7.21 -35.38 26.27
N LEU A 15 6.41 -34.87 27.22
CA LEU A 15 5.59 -35.71 28.06
C LEU A 15 4.49 -36.45 27.29
N ALA A 16 3.91 -35.83 26.28
CA ALA A 16 2.93 -36.46 25.40
C ALA A 16 3.50 -37.70 24.69
N PHE A 17 4.75 -37.62 24.26
CA PHE A 17 5.44 -38.75 23.63
C PHE A 17 5.57 -39.97 24.58
N PHE A 18 5.77 -39.78 25.86
CA PHE A 18 5.99 -40.87 26.83
C PHE A 18 4.74 -41.28 27.59
N LEU A 19 3.80 -40.36 27.87
CA LEU A 19 2.71 -40.56 28.81
C LEU A 19 1.31 -40.53 28.20
N GLY A 20 1.21 -40.22 26.89
CA GLY A 20 -0.03 -40.33 26.11
C GLY A 20 -0.81 -39.04 25.90
N ASN A 21 -1.99 -39.17 25.33
CA ASN A 21 -2.72 -38.15 24.59
C ASN A 21 -3.18 -36.90 25.35
N ASN A 22 -3.43 -36.99 26.66
CA ASN A 22 -3.88 -35.85 27.48
C ASN A 22 -2.86 -34.70 27.49
N PHE A 23 -1.59 -34.98 27.23
CA PHE A 23 -0.53 -33.96 27.23
C PHE A 23 -0.51 -33.13 25.93
N TYR A 24 -1.15 -33.58 24.82
CA TYR A 24 -1.27 -32.76 23.61
C TYR A 24 -2.12 -31.51 23.84
N ILE A 25 -3.25 -31.67 24.53
CA ILE A 25 -4.12 -30.57 24.91
C ILE A 25 -3.36 -29.61 25.82
N ALA A 26 -2.64 -30.16 26.82
CA ALA A 26 -1.81 -29.37 27.72
C ALA A 26 -0.69 -28.61 26.97
N ALA A 27 -0.07 -29.24 25.95
CA ALA A 27 0.93 -28.59 25.10
C ALA A 27 0.34 -27.42 24.29
N GLY A 28 -0.83 -27.60 23.69
CA GLY A 28 -1.54 -26.54 22.96
C GLY A 28 -1.94 -25.35 23.87
N LEU A 29 -2.45 -25.64 25.09
CA LEU A 29 -2.74 -24.59 26.08
C LEU A 29 -1.47 -23.90 26.58
N ALA A 30 -0.36 -24.62 26.72
CA ALA A 30 0.93 -24.02 27.08
C ALA A 30 1.48 -23.12 25.96
N VAL A 31 1.25 -23.44 24.69
CA VAL A 31 1.53 -22.55 23.55
C VAL A 31 0.77 -21.25 23.69
N SER A 32 -0.54 -21.33 24.02
CA SER A 32 -1.36 -20.13 24.22
C SER A 32 -0.85 -19.27 25.37
N LEU A 33 -0.48 -19.88 26.49
CA LEU A 33 0.09 -19.17 27.64
C LEU A 33 1.43 -18.51 27.29
N THR A 34 2.29 -19.20 26.54
CA THR A 34 3.58 -18.68 26.06
C THR A 34 3.36 -17.45 25.18
N ALA A 35 2.45 -17.54 24.23
CA ALA A 35 2.10 -16.45 23.34
C ALA A 35 1.48 -15.25 24.06
N PHE A 36 0.63 -15.50 25.05
CA PHE A 36 -0.02 -14.45 25.84
C PHE A 36 0.97 -13.67 26.72
N THR A 37 1.98 -14.34 27.23
CA THR A 37 3.02 -13.73 28.09
C THR A 37 4.12 -13.04 27.29
N ALA A 38 4.17 -13.22 25.97
CA ALA A 38 5.11 -12.53 25.10
C ALA A 38 4.87 -11.01 25.12
N LYS A 39 5.95 -10.22 25.07
CA LYS A 39 5.90 -8.75 25.19
C LYS A 39 5.16 -8.03 24.06
N PHE A 40 4.76 -8.74 23.03
CA PHE A 40 4.13 -8.16 21.84
C PHE A 40 2.60 -8.32 21.86
N LYS A 41 1.86 -7.24 21.56
CA LYS A 41 0.40 -7.26 21.38
C LYS A 41 -0.07 -8.26 20.27
N ALA A 42 0.82 -8.70 19.43
CA ALA A 42 0.59 -9.74 18.42
C ALA A 42 0.26 -11.11 19.04
N GLY A 43 0.84 -11.39 20.21
CA GLY A 43 0.65 -12.65 20.92
C GLY A 43 -0.79 -12.96 21.31
N THR A 44 -1.60 -11.95 21.58
CA THR A 44 -3.00 -12.13 21.98
C THR A 44 -3.83 -12.86 20.91
N PHE A 45 -3.71 -12.46 19.64
CA PHE A 45 -4.45 -13.11 18.55
C PHE A 45 -3.96 -14.53 18.27
N PHE A 46 -2.65 -14.74 18.31
CA PHE A 46 -2.08 -16.07 18.17
C PHE A 46 -2.43 -16.96 19.38
N ALA A 47 -2.44 -16.43 20.59
CA ALA A 47 -2.88 -17.15 21.78
C ALA A 47 -4.34 -17.60 21.66
N LEU A 48 -5.23 -16.73 21.18
CA LEU A 48 -6.63 -17.09 20.90
C LEU A 48 -6.74 -18.18 19.84
N ALA A 49 -5.97 -18.07 18.74
CA ALA A 49 -5.92 -19.12 17.74
C ALA A 49 -5.52 -20.47 18.35
N ALA A 50 -4.44 -20.52 19.11
CA ALA A 50 -3.96 -21.74 19.75
C ALA A 50 -4.97 -22.33 20.76
N ILE A 51 -5.75 -21.48 21.48
CA ILE A 51 -6.84 -21.94 22.36
C ILE A 51 -7.93 -22.64 21.53
N PHE A 52 -8.39 -22.02 20.44
CA PHE A 52 -9.44 -22.61 19.62
C PHE A 52 -8.98 -23.90 18.96
N TRP A 53 -7.74 -23.97 18.47
CA TRP A 53 -7.16 -25.21 17.98
C TRP A 53 -7.12 -26.29 19.06
N SER A 54 -6.63 -25.97 20.25
CA SER A 54 -6.59 -26.92 21.39
C SER A 54 -7.99 -27.39 21.82
N THR A 55 -8.99 -26.50 21.73
CA THR A 55 -10.40 -26.86 21.99
C THR A 55 -10.93 -27.84 20.95
N GLY A 56 -10.57 -27.64 19.68
CA GLY A 56 -10.88 -28.59 18.59
C GLY A 56 -10.33 -29.99 18.90
N VAL A 57 -9.04 -30.05 19.27
CA VAL A 57 -8.40 -31.33 19.68
C VAL A 57 -9.07 -31.95 20.90
N ALA A 58 -9.41 -31.16 21.92
CA ALA A 58 -10.05 -31.66 23.14
C ALA A 58 -11.44 -32.23 22.91
N LEU A 59 -12.15 -31.76 21.89
CA LEU A 59 -13.55 -32.10 21.61
C LEU A 59 -13.69 -33.00 20.37
N LEU A 60 -12.68 -33.78 20.01
CA LEU A 60 -12.70 -34.70 18.87
C LEU A 60 -13.88 -35.70 18.87
N ASN A 61 -14.36 -36.06 20.07
CA ASN A 61 -15.55 -36.91 20.23
C ASN A 61 -16.87 -36.22 19.84
N LEU A 62 -16.84 -34.90 19.61
CA LEU A 62 -17.97 -34.08 19.17
C LEU A 62 -17.61 -33.39 17.85
N PRO A 63 -17.70 -34.08 16.69
CA PRO A 63 -17.12 -33.61 15.43
C PRO A 63 -17.53 -32.21 15.02
N THR A 64 -18.81 -31.86 15.21
CA THR A 64 -19.33 -30.53 14.85
C THR A 64 -18.65 -29.42 15.66
N ILE A 65 -18.47 -29.61 16.97
CA ILE A 65 -17.85 -28.61 17.87
C ILE A 65 -16.33 -28.57 17.63
N SER A 66 -15.71 -29.71 17.44
CA SER A 66 -14.29 -29.83 17.07
C SER A 66 -13.98 -29.04 15.78
N ASN A 67 -14.78 -29.26 14.72
CA ASN A 67 -14.62 -28.54 13.46
C ASN A 67 -14.84 -27.03 13.61
N LEU A 68 -15.76 -26.59 14.46
CA LEU A 68 -15.93 -25.16 14.78
C LEU A 68 -14.70 -24.58 15.49
N GLY A 69 -14.08 -25.32 16.41
CA GLY A 69 -12.83 -24.93 17.05
C GLY A 69 -11.72 -24.68 16.03
N TYR A 70 -11.51 -25.63 15.12
CA TYR A 70 -10.54 -25.49 14.04
C TYR A 70 -10.90 -24.34 13.09
N LEU A 71 -12.17 -24.18 12.72
CA LEU A 71 -12.58 -23.09 11.82
C LEU A 71 -12.28 -21.71 12.41
N VAL A 72 -12.49 -21.51 13.72
CA VAL A 72 -12.24 -20.24 14.41
C VAL A 72 -10.74 -19.96 14.56
N PHE A 73 -9.87 -20.97 14.54
CA PHE A 73 -8.42 -20.80 14.54
C PHE A 73 -7.94 -19.90 13.40
N TYR A 74 -8.44 -20.08 12.18
CA TYR A 74 -7.93 -19.41 10.97
C TYR A 74 -8.12 -17.89 10.95
N PRO A 75 -9.28 -17.30 11.28
CA PRO A 75 -9.43 -15.85 11.37
C PRO A 75 -8.46 -15.20 12.34
N PHE A 76 -8.23 -15.84 13.50
CA PHE A 76 -7.28 -15.34 14.48
C PHE A 76 -5.84 -15.43 13.98
N MET A 77 -5.46 -16.51 13.29
CA MET A 77 -4.15 -16.65 12.66
C MET A 77 -3.95 -15.60 11.55
N PHE A 78 -4.95 -15.39 10.71
CA PHE A 78 -4.88 -14.37 9.64
C PHE A 78 -4.61 -12.97 10.20
N ILE A 79 -5.23 -12.61 11.32
CA ILE A 79 -4.99 -11.33 12.01
C ILE A 79 -3.64 -11.33 12.73
N ALA A 80 -3.20 -12.47 13.26
CA ALA A 80 -1.96 -12.57 14.03
C ALA A 80 -0.72 -12.41 13.15
N ILE A 81 -0.67 -13.03 11.97
CA ILE A 81 0.51 -13.12 11.12
C ILE A 81 1.16 -11.75 10.84
N PRO A 82 0.47 -10.73 10.30
CA PRO A 82 1.11 -9.44 10.06
C PRO A 82 1.63 -8.78 11.34
N LYS A 83 0.94 -9.00 12.45
CA LYS A 83 1.37 -8.47 13.76
C LYS A 83 2.60 -9.21 14.31
N LEU A 84 2.68 -10.52 14.09
CA LEU A 84 3.83 -11.34 14.45
C LEU A 84 5.08 -10.92 13.67
N PHE A 85 4.92 -10.52 12.40
CA PHE A 85 5.97 -9.92 11.60
C PHE A 85 6.25 -8.45 11.97
N GLN A 86 5.59 -7.89 12.98
CA GLN A 86 5.74 -6.50 13.45
C GLN A 86 5.52 -5.46 12.32
N ILE A 87 4.59 -5.75 11.42
CA ILE A 87 4.17 -4.82 10.37
C ILE A 87 3.33 -3.74 11.02
N ASN A 88 3.83 -2.50 11.08
CA ASN A 88 3.11 -1.35 11.63
C ASN A 88 1.84 -1.06 10.81
N ARG A 89 0.77 -0.71 11.53
CA ARG A 89 -0.60 -0.59 11.03
C ARG A 89 -0.93 0.74 10.34
N GLU A 90 -0.02 1.32 9.63
CA GLU A 90 -0.40 2.29 8.59
C GLU A 90 -0.75 1.57 7.27
N SER A 91 -1.27 0.34 7.38
CA SER A 91 -1.82 -0.34 6.23
C SER A 91 -3.14 0.33 5.86
N ASN A 92 -3.11 1.20 4.86
CA ASN A 92 -4.29 1.66 4.17
C ASN A 92 -5.17 0.45 3.83
N LEU A 93 -6.50 0.58 3.97
CA LEU A 93 -7.49 -0.43 3.58
C LEU A 93 -7.14 -1.06 2.22
N VAL A 94 -6.60 -0.27 1.31
CA VAL A 94 -6.09 -0.65 0.00
C VAL A 94 -5.04 -1.77 0.07
N ASN A 95 -4.02 -1.65 0.92
CA ASN A 95 -2.96 -2.66 1.06
C ASN A 95 -3.49 -3.98 1.63
N LEU A 96 -4.52 -3.91 2.48
CA LEU A 96 -5.17 -5.09 3.01
C LEU A 96 -5.98 -5.82 1.94
N ILE A 97 -6.73 -5.07 1.14
CA ILE A 97 -7.50 -5.59 0.00
C ILE A 97 -6.55 -6.24 -1.03
N ASP A 98 -5.47 -5.55 -1.41
CA ASP A 98 -4.47 -6.05 -2.36
C ASP A 98 -3.86 -7.37 -1.90
N SER A 99 -3.54 -7.45 -0.60
CA SER A 99 -3.01 -8.67 0.02
C SER A 99 -4.03 -9.79 0.04
N ALA A 100 -5.29 -9.49 0.36
CA ALA A 100 -6.37 -10.48 0.37
C ALA A 100 -6.62 -11.08 -1.03
N ILE A 101 -6.64 -10.26 -2.07
CA ILE A 101 -6.81 -10.70 -3.46
C ILE A 101 -5.69 -11.68 -3.86
N LEU A 102 -4.44 -11.31 -3.58
CA LEU A 102 -3.28 -12.13 -3.96
C LEU A 102 -3.25 -13.45 -3.18
N VAL A 103 -3.47 -13.39 -1.87
CA VAL A 103 -3.47 -14.57 -1.01
C VAL A 103 -4.60 -15.53 -1.41
N LEU A 104 -5.83 -15.03 -1.55
CA LEU A 104 -6.97 -15.85 -1.99
C LEU A 104 -6.74 -16.43 -3.39
N GLY A 105 -6.20 -15.64 -4.33
CA GLY A 105 -5.95 -16.08 -5.70
C GLY A 105 -4.98 -17.27 -5.76
N ILE A 106 -3.81 -17.14 -5.11
CA ILE A 106 -2.81 -18.21 -5.07
C ILE A 106 -3.36 -19.43 -4.33
N SER A 107 -4.03 -19.22 -3.19
CA SER A 107 -4.58 -20.33 -2.39
C SER A 107 -5.67 -21.09 -3.13
N THR A 108 -6.55 -20.40 -3.88
CA THR A 108 -7.59 -21.03 -4.68
C THR A 108 -7.00 -21.86 -5.81
N LEU A 109 -5.97 -21.34 -6.50
CA LEU A 109 -5.29 -22.12 -7.54
C LEU A 109 -4.61 -23.37 -6.96
N SER A 110 -3.87 -23.20 -5.86
CA SER A 110 -3.17 -24.32 -5.21
C SER A 110 -4.15 -25.37 -4.72
N ALA A 111 -5.28 -24.95 -4.14
CA ALA A 111 -6.35 -25.85 -3.72
C ALA A 111 -6.94 -26.65 -4.91
N GLY A 112 -7.14 -25.97 -6.06
CA GLY A 112 -7.64 -26.63 -7.28
C GLY A 112 -6.75 -27.73 -7.82
N LEU A 113 -5.45 -27.69 -7.50
CA LEU A 113 -4.50 -28.74 -7.90
C LEU A 113 -4.43 -29.91 -6.92
N ILE A 114 -4.94 -29.76 -5.71
CA ILE A 114 -4.75 -30.69 -4.59
C ILE A 114 -6.06 -31.40 -4.21
N ILE A 115 -7.22 -30.73 -4.36
CA ILE A 115 -8.51 -31.23 -3.89
C ILE A 115 -9.04 -32.29 -4.81
N ASP A 116 -9.41 -33.45 -4.23
CA ASP A 116 -10.14 -34.55 -4.89
C ASP A 116 -11.62 -34.51 -4.45
N GLU A 117 -12.52 -35.01 -5.32
CA GLU A 117 -13.97 -35.06 -5.08
C GLU A 117 -14.37 -35.93 -3.88
N SER A 118 -13.51 -36.85 -3.46
CA SER A 118 -13.75 -37.74 -2.32
C SER A 118 -13.70 -37.03 -0.96
N GLN A 119 -13.23 -35.78 -0.91
CA GLN A 119 -12.98 -35.05 0.34
C GLN A 119 -14.25 -34.36 0.90
N SER A 120 -14.40 -34.39 2.22
CA SER A 120 -15.51 -33.71 2.89
C SER A 120 -15.40 -32.20 2.82
N PHE A 121 -16.54 -31.48 2.93
CA PHE A 121 -16.59 -30.03 2.92
C PHE A 121 -15.61 -29.37 3.92
N PHE A 122 -15.52 -29.89 5.15
CA PHE A 122 -14.61 -29.32 6.16
C PHE A 122 -13.14 -29.53 5.80
N GLN A 123 -12.78 -30.66 5.22
CA GLN A 123 -11.42 -30.93 4.76
C GLN A 123 -10.98 -29.92 3.67
N ILE A 124 -11.87 -29.64 2.72
CA ILE A 124 -11.64 -28.65 1.67
C ILE A 124 -11.47 -27.25 2.28
N VAL A 125 -12.34 -26.86 3.21
CA VAL A 125 -12.28 -25.55 3.88
C VAL A 125 -10.98 -25.38 4.66
N PHE A 126 -10.55 -26.41 5.39
CA PHE A 126 -9.30 -26.35 6.16
C PHE A 126 -8.08 -26.27 5.24
N LEU A 127 -8.02 -27.07 4.18
CA LEU A 127 -6.93 -27.00 3.22
C LEU A 127 -6.81 -25.62 2.55
N ILE A 128 -7.93 -25.03 2.13
CA ILE A 128 -7.94 -23.66 1.57
C ILE A 128 -7.46 -22.66 2.62
N ALA A 129 -7.92 -22.77 3.85
CA ALA A 129 -7.53 -21.87 4.93
C ALA A 129 -6.03 -21.99 5.27
N ASP A 130 -5.47 -23.20 5.25
CA ASP A 130 -4.04 -23.42 5.46
C ASP A 130 -3.19 -22.81 4.34
N LEU A 131 -3.61 -22.98 3.10
CA LEU A 131 -2.94 -22.35 1.97
C LEU A 131 -3.01 -20.83 2.06
N ILE A 132 -4.15 -20.27 2.48
CA ILE A 132 -4.28 -18.83 2.75
C ILE A 132 -3.27 -18.39 3.81
N ILE A 133 -3.18 -19.09 4.94
CA ILE A 133 -2.24 -18.79 6.01
C ILE A 133 -0.80 -18.89 5.53
N LEU A 134 -0.46 -19.92 4.80
CA LEU A 134 0.89 -20.15 4.26
C LEU A 134 1.29 -19.03 3.30
N VAL A 135 0.46 -18.73 2.30
CA VAL A 135 0.73 -17.67 1.31
C VAL A 135 0.80 -16.31 2.00
N TRP A 136 -0.09 -16.03 2.96
CA TRP A 136 -0.08 -14.82 3.75
C TRP A 136 1.22 -14.66 4.57
N THR A 137 1.69 -15.74 5.16
CA THR A 137 2.94 -15.79 5.90
C THR A 137 4.13 -15.43 5.01
N TYR A 138 4.26 -16.10 3.85
CA TYR A 138 5.37 -15.84 2.94
C TYR A 138 5.29 -14.45 2.30
N TYR A 139 4.10 -13.97 2.00
CA TYR A 139 3.88 -12.59 1.57
C TYR A 139 4.41 -11.57 2.59
N CYS A 140 4.15 -11.80 3.90
CA CYS A 140 4.68 -10.96 4.97
C CYS A 140 6.21 -11.13 5.11
N ALA A 141 6.73 -12.35 4.97
CA ALA A 141 8.14 -12.68 5.12
C ALA A 141 9.02 -12.03 4.04
N VAL A 142 8.62 -12.09 2.77
CA VAL A 142 9.38 -11.52 1.64
C VAL A 142 9.56 -10.00 1.76
N ARG A 143 8.65 -9.33 2.47
CA ARG A 143 8.70 -7.87 2.71
C ARG A 143 9.54 -7.45 3.90
N ARG A 144 10.18 -8.40 4.56
CA ARG A 144 11.00 -8.17 5.75
C ARG A 144 12.38 -8.78 5.56
N PRO A 145 13.42 -8.18 6.16
CA PRO A 145 14.71 -8.85 6.21
C PRO A 145 14.58 -10.16 6.96
N LEU A 146 15.35 -11.15 6.52
CA LEU A 146 15.39 -12.46 7.16
C LEU A 146 15.93 -12.32 8.58
N THR A 147 15.07 -12.55 9.56
CA THR A 147 15.38 -12.53 10.98
C THR A 147 14.99 -13.86 11.61
N MET A 148 15.50 -14.16 12.81
CA MET A 148 15.09 -15.36 13.55
C MET A 148 13.56 -15.38 13.78
N ASN A 149 12.95 -14.22 14.06
CA ASN A 149 11.50 -14.07 14.17
C ASN A 149 10.81 -14.50 12.86
N SER A 150 11.16 -13.90 11.72
CA SER A 150 10.52 -14.21 10.44
C SER A 150 10.74 -15.66 9.99
N ALA A 151 11.94 -16.21 10.23
CA ALA A 151 12.26 -17.58 9.92
C ALA A 151 11.40 -18.58 10.72
N LEU A 152 11.31 -18.40 12.03
CA LEU A 152 10.52 -19.27 12.90
C LEU A 152 9.02 -19.24 12.57
N ILE A 153 8.46 -18.06 12.26
CA ILE A 153 7.06 -17.96 11.83
C ILE A 153 6.84 -18.72 10.51
N SER A 154 7.71 -18.48 9.51
CA SER A 154 7.59 -19.12 8.19
C SER A 154 7.74 -20.63 8.28
N ILE A 155 8.73 -21.13 9.00
CA ILE A 155 8.95 -22.56 9.21
C ILE A 155 7.77 -23.18 9.98
N GLY A 156 7.32 -22.51 11.06
CA GLY A 156 6.19 -22.97 11.86
C GLY A 156 4.90 -23.11 11.07
N CYS A 157 4.53 -22.09 10.27
CA CYS A 157 3.36 -22.15 9.38
C CYS A 157 3.53 -23.23 8.30
N SER A 158 4.73 -23.37 7.74
CA SER A 158 4.99 -24.43 6.72
C SER A 158 4.82 -25.84 7.29
N ILE A 159 5.37 -26.11 8.48
CA ILE A 159 5.23 -27.39 9.14
C ILE A 159 3.74 -27.67 9.43
N PHE A 160 3.00 -26.67 9.94
CA PHE A 160 1.58 -26.80 10.24
C PHE A 160 0.79 -27.19 8.98
N THR A 161 0.92 -26.42 7.89
CA THR A 161 0.22 -26.68 6.61
C THR A 161 0.62 -28.02 5.99
N VAL A 162 1.91 -28.39 6.01
CA VAL A 162 2.37 -29.70 5.50
C VAL A 162 1.76 -30.83 6.31
N THR A 163 1.64 -30.67 7.62
CA THR A 163 1.03 -31.66 8.50
C THR A 163 -0.45 -31.84 8.17
N ASP A 164 -1.20 -30.76 7.92
CA ASP A 164 -2.60 -30.84 7.49
C ASP A 164 -2.73 -31.55 6.13
N PHE A 165 -1.86 -31.25 5.19
CA PHE A 165 -1.82 -31.95 3.90
C PHE A 165 -1.55 -33.46 4.08
N LEU A 166 -0.59 -33.83 4.93
CA LEU A 166 -0.29 -35.24 5.23
C LEU A 166 -1.44 -35.91 5.98
N PHE A 167 -2.14 -35.19 6.85
CA PHE A 167 -3.34 -35.70 7.51
C PHE A 167 -4.44 -36.05 6.51
N LEU A 168 -4.70 -35.21 5.51
CA LEU A 168 -5.70 -35.47 4.47
C LEU A 168 -5.41 -36.77 3.70
N ASN A 169 -4.12 -37.05 3.47
CA ASN A 169 -3.70 -38.29 2.77
C ASN A 169 -3.64 -39.56 3.67
N ASN A 170 -3.79 -39.39 5.00
CA ASN A 170 -3.68 -40.49 5.97
C ASN A 170 -4.89 -40.57 6.91
N LEU A 171 -6.06 -40.10 6.46
CA LEU A 171 -7.28 -40.04 7.28
C LEU A 171 -7.67 -41.37 7.90
N ASP A 172 -7.61 -42.46 7.11
CA ASP A 172 -8.03 -43.79 7.54
C ASP A 172 -7.07 -44.39 8.59
N SER A 173 -5.85 -43.92 8.66
CA SER A 173 -4.82 -44.40 9.58
C SER A 173 -4.57 -43.44 10.76
N TYR A 174 -5.25 -42.27 10.78
CA TYR A 174 -5.04 -41.30 11.84
C TYR A 174 -5.68 -41.74 13.16
N TYR A 175 -4.91 -41.58 14.21
CA TYR A 175 -5.37 -41.70 15.61
C TYR A 175 -4.70 -40.61 16.45
N LEU A 176 -5.36 -40.19 17.50
CA LEU A 176 -4.80 -39.20 18.42
C LEU A 176 -3.55 -39.76 19.10
N GLY A 177 -2.43 -39.06 19.02
CA GLY A 177 -1.11 -39.51 19.44
C GLY A 177 -0.24 -39.98 18.27
N SER A 178 -0.72 -39.85 17.04
CA SER A 178 0.08 -40.12 15.84
C SER A 178 1.18 -39.07 15.66
N TRP A 179 2.14 -39.37 14.79
CA TRP A 179 3.23 -38.44 14.51
C TRP A 179 2.75 -37.10 13.92
N LEU A 180 1.55 -37.04 13.35
CA LEU A 180 0.93 -35.82 12.81
C LEU A 180 0.62 -34.80 13.94
N ASP A 181 0.18 -35.27 15.10
CA ASP A 181 -0.06 -34.37 16.24
C ASP A 181 1.19 -33.60 16.67
N TYR A 182 2.36 -34.25 16.57
CA TYR A 182 3.63 -33.58 16.83
C TYR A 182 3.93 -32.50 15.79
N GLY A 183 3.59 -32.73 14.51
CA GLY A 183 3.80 -31.77 13.44
C GLY A 183 3.05 -30.46 13.71
N TRP A 184 1.75 -30.53 14.02
CA TRP A 184 0.95 -29.33 14.36
C TRP A 184 1.51 -28.59 15.58
N LEU A 185 1.82 -29.32 16.66
CA LEU A 185 2.33 -28.69 17.89
C LEU A 185 3.72 -28.08 17.68
N ILE A 186 4.60 -28.74 16.95
CA ILE A 186 5.93 -28.15 16.61
C ILE A 186 5.74 -26.86 15.82
N GLY A 187 4.83 -26.84 14.84
CA GLY A 187 4.48 -25.63 14.09
C GLY A 187 4.05 -24.48 15.00
N LEU A 188 3.09 -24.74 15.92
CA LEU A 188 2.60 -23.76 16.86
C LEU A 188 3.65 -23.32 17.88
N ILE A 189 4.51 -24.23 18.36
CA ILE A 189 5.62 -23.92 19.27
C ILE A 189 6.63 -22.98 18.62
N LEU A 190 6.99 -23.22 17.35
CA LEU A 190 7.91 -22.35 16.61
C LEU A 190 7.35 -20.93 16.44
N ILE A 191 6.04 -20.81 16.14
CA ILE A 191 5.38 -19.51 16.04
C ILE A 191 5.34 -18.80 17.41
N ALA A 192 5.09 -19.54 18.51
CA ALA A 192 5.13 -18.99 19.85
C ALA A 192 6.54 -18.50 20.21
N GLU A 193 7.55 -19.31 19.92
CA GLU A 193 8.96 -19.00 20.16
C GLU A 193 9.41 -17.75 19.38
N ALA A 194 8.95 -17.59 18.14
CA ALA A 194 9.27 -16.42 17.31
C ALA A 194 9.00 -15.09 18.01
N GLN A 195 8.00 -15.02 18.90
CA GLN A 195 7.62 -13.80 19.58
C GLN A 195 8.64 -13.31 20.60
N TYR A 196 9.57 -14.16 21.02
CA TYR A 196 10.67 -13.79 21.92
C TYR A 196 11.89 -13.25 21.18
N HIS A 197 11.92 -13.35 19.86
CA HIS A 197 12.98 -12.81 19.03
C HIS A 197 12.56 -11.45 18.44
N ARG A 198 13.50 -10.49 18.45
CA ARG A 198 13.22 -9.15 17.90
C ARG A 198 13.15 -9.21 16.38
N GLY A 199 12.07 -8.73 15.79
CA GLY A 199 12.00 -8.37 14.39
C GLY A 199 12.53 -6.94 14.15
N ILE A 200 12.91 -6.62 12.92
CA ILE A 200 13.31 -5.27 12.55
C ILE A 200 12.05 -4.46 12.24
N SER A 201 11.78 -3.42 13.04
CA SER A 201 10.49 -2.69 13.10
C SER A 201 10.29 -1.59 12.06
N SER A 202 11.20 -1.30 11.13
CA SER A 202 11.24 0.03 10.52
C SER A 202 11.05 0.15 9.01
N ALA A 203 10.75 -0.92 8.28
CA ALA A 203 10.45 -0.76 6.85
C ALA A 203 8.96 -0.47 6.63
N PRO A 204 8.59 0.62 5.90
CA PRO A 204 7.21 0.86 5.53
C PRO A 204 6.71 -0.31 4.66
N PHE A 205 5.45 -0.69 4.86
CA PHE A 205 4.79 -1.71 4.06
C PHE A 205 4.45 -1.08 2.70
N ASN A 206 5.30 -1.30 1.70
CA ASN A 206 5.05 -0.77 0.36
C ASN A 206 3.81 -1.41 -0.25
N SER A 207 2.97 -0.60 -0.90
CA SER A 207 1.84 -1.10 -1.70
C SER A 207 2.35 -2.06 -2.78
N LEU A 208 1.59 -3.12 -3.04
CA LEU A 208 1.87 -4.01 -4.16
C LEU A 208 1.79 -3.25 -5.47
N HIS A 209 2.67 -3.59 -6.39
CA HIS A 209 2.57 -3.06 -7.75
C HIS A 209 1.22 -3.53 -8.36
N PRO A 210 0.46 -2.67 -9.04
CA PRO A 210 -0.86 -2.99 -9.59
C PRO A 210 -0.90 -4.25 -10.47
N ILE A 211 0.23 -4.62 -11.06
CA ILE A 211 0.40 -5.82 -11.89
C ILE A 211 0.05 -7.11 -11.13
N TYR A 212 0.39 -7.21 -9.83
CA TYR A 212 0.10 -8.42 -9.03
C TYR A 212 -1.40 -8.58 -8.75
N ILE A 213 -2.11 -7.44 -8.64
CA ILE A 213 -3.56 -7.42 -8.47
C ILE A 213 -4.24 -7.89 -9.77
N GLY A 214 -3.81 -7.35 -10.91
CA GLY A 214 -4.30 -7.77 -12.22
C GLY A 214 -4.06 -9.27 -12.46
N LEU A 215 -2.87 -9.76 -12.14
CA LEU A 215 -2.51 -11.17 -12.29
C LEU A 215 -3.41 -12.09 -11.43
N SER A 216 -3.69 -11.72 -10.17
CA SER A 216 -4.54 -12.54 -9.30
C SER A 216 -6.01 -12.54 -9.75
N ILE A 217 -6.51 -11.45 -10.33
CA ILE A 217 -7.85 -11.42 -10.94
C ILE A 217 -7.92 -12.32 -12.18
N ILE A 218 -6.91 -12.24 -13.07
CA ILE A 218 -6.80 -13.11 -14.25
C ILE A 218 -6.77 -14.58 -13.82
N LEU A 219 -6.03 -14.89 -12.76
CA LEU A 219 -5.94 -16.24 -12.22
C LEU A 219 -7.30 -16.75 -11.70
N ALA A 220 -8.07 -15.89 -10.99
CA ALA A 220 -9.41 -16.23 -10.53
C ALA A 220 -10.36 -16.50 -11.70
N ILE A 221 -10.27 -15.72 -12.78
CA ILE A 221 -11.05 -15.95 -14.02
C ILE A 221 -10.63 -17.27 -14.66
N ALA A 222 -9.33 -17.57 -14.72
CA ALA A 222 -8.82 -18.83 -15.26
C ALA A 222 -9.33 -20.04 -14.47
N VAL A 223 -9.34 -19.97 -13.14
CA VAL A 223 -9.90 -21.03 -12.28
C VAL A 223 -11.38 -21.24 -12.57
N LEU A 224 -12.18 -20.17 -12.66
CA LEU A 224 -13.61 -20.27 -13.01
C LEU A 224 -13.81 -20.87 -14.41
N ALA A 225 -12.98 -20.48 -15.39
CA ALA A 225 -13.06 -21.03 -16.74
C ALA A 225 -12.74 -22.55 -16.76
N VAL A 226 -11.71 -22.97 -16.02
CA VAL A 226 -11.37 -24.40 -15.92
C VAL A 226 -12.50 -25.20 -15.24
N ILE A 227 -13.07 -24.70 -14.13
CA ILE A 227 -14.22 -25.36 -13.47
C ILE A 227 -15.41 -25.52 -14.41
N THR A 228 -15.67 -24.53 -15.28
CA THR A 228 -16.79 -24.58 -16.23
C THR A 228 -16.54 -25.53 -17.42
N ILE A 229 -15.30 -25.62 -17.88
CA ILE A 229 -14.91 -26.44 -19.04
C ILE A 229 -14.69 -27.90 -18.64
N THR A 230 -14.11 -28.14 -17.47
CA THR A 230 -13.76 -29.49 -16.98
C THR A 230 -14.24 -29.65 -15.53
N PRO A 231 -15.56 -29.74 -15.31
CA PRO A 231 -16.14 -29.84 -13.96
C PRO A 231 -15.71 -31.12 -13.22
N GLU A 232 -15.28 -32.15 -13.94
CA GLU A 232 -14.82 -33.42 -13.37
C GLU A 232 -13.39 -33.36 -12.80
N THR A 233 -12.61 -32.30 -13.14
CA THR A 233 -11.20 -32.21 -12.73
C THR A 233 -10.95 -31.26 -11.55
N ILE A 234 -11.87 -30.37 -11.29
CA ILE A 234 -11.73 -29.38 -10.22
C ILE A 234 -13.01 -29.27 -9.41
N SER A 235 -12.91 -29.39 -8.11
CA SER A 235 -14.06 -29.32 -7.19
C SER A 235 -14.86 -28.02 -7.36
N GLY A 236 -16.17 -28.14 -7.52
CA GLY A 236 -17.10 -27.00 -7.65
C GLY A 236 -17.10 -26.04 -6.45
N TYR A 237 -16.61 -26.47 -5.29
CA TYR A 237 -16.46 -25.59 -4.11
C TYR A 237 -15.50 -24.42 -4.32
N LEU A 238 -14.59 -24.50 -5.28
CA LEU A 238 -13.65 -23.42 -5.61
C LEU A 238 -14.30 -22.25 -6.34
N ILE A 239 -15.54 -22.39 -6.82
CA ILE A 239 -16.33 -21.27 -7.38
C ILE A 239 -16.50 -20.16 -6.35
N ILE A 240 -16.73 -20.50 -5.08
CA ILE A 240 -16.97 -19.50 -4.01
C ILE A 240 -15.76 -18.59 -3.80
N PRO A 241 -14.56 -19.08 -3.50
CA PRO A 241 -13.39 -18.20 -3.34
C PRO A 241 -13.03 -17.46 -4.62
N ALA A 242 -13.22 -18.04 -5.80
CA ALA A 242 -12.98 -17.37 -7.07
C ALA A 242 -13.93 -16.17 -7.28
N ILE A 243 -15.23 -16.30 -6.96
CA ILE A 243 -16.19 -15.20 -7.01
C ILE A 243 -15.82 -14.12 -5.98
N ILE A 244 -15.42 -14.50 -4.76
CA ILE A 244 -14.99 -13.55 -3.72
C ILE A 244 -13.81 -12.74 -4.22
N ILE A 245 -12.82 -13.34 -4.87
CA ILE A 245 -11.66 -12.62 -5.43
C ILE A 245 -12.11 -11.58 -6.47
N LEU A 246 -13.03 -11.95 -7.36
CA LEU A 246 -13.55 -11.03 -8.38
C LEU A 246 -14.31 -9.87 -7.76
N LEU A 247 -15.14 -10.11 -6.74
CA LEU A 247 -15.88 -9.06 -6.04
C LEU A 247 -14.93 -8.09 -5.31
N ILE A 248 -13.93 -8.62 -4.60
CA ILE A 248 -12.93 -7.82 -3.92
C ILE A 248 -12.07 -7.05 -4.93
N GLY A 249 -11.69 -7.68 -6.05
CA GLY A 249 -10.96 -7.06 -7.14
C GLY A 249 -11.74 -5.90 -7.78
N PHE A 250 -13.03 -6.08 -8.00
CA PHE A 250 -13.91 -5.02 -8.49
C PHE A 250 -14.01 -3.85 -7.50
N ALA A 251 -14.23 -4.13 -6.22
CA ALA A 251 -14.26 -3.09 -5.18
C ALA A 251 -12.92 -2.32 -5.12
N ARG A 252 -11.79 -3.00 -5.27
CA ARG A 252 -10.46 -2.40 -5.33
C ARG A 252 -10.28 -1.48 -6.54
N MET A 253 -10.78 -1.91 -7.69
CA MET A 253 -10.76 -1.10 -8.91
C MET A 253 -11.57 0.20 -8.73
N MET A 254 -12.76 0.10 -8.14
CA MET A 254 -13.61 1.26 -7.85
C MET A 254 -12.92 2.27 -6.91
N ILE A 255 -12.22 1.79 -5.88
CA ILE A 255 -11.44 2.65 -4.97
C ILE A 255 -10.31 3.35 -5.74
N ALA A 256 -9.63 2.65 -6.67
CA ALA A 256 -8.56 3.23 -7.47
C ALA A 256 -9.07 4.32 -8.42
N LEU A 257 -10.18 4.06 -9.11
CA LEU A 257 -10.82 5.02 -10.01
C LEU A 257 -11.23 6.29 -9.26
N LYS A 258 -11.92 6.14 -8.13
CA LYS A 258 -12.34 7.29 -7.31
C LYS A 258 -11.16 8.11 -6.81
N LYS A 259 -10.06 7.46 -6.43
CA LYS A 259 -8.84 8.16 -6.02
C LYS A 259 -8.19 8.91 -7.18
N SER A 260 -8.18 8.33 -8.38
CA SER A 260 -7.66 8.97 -9.59
C SER A 260 -8.50 10.20 -9.98
N GLU A 261 -9.83 10.10 -9.91
CA GLU A 261 -10.75 11.22 -10.16
C GLU A 261 -10.53 12.36 -9.17
N ASN A 262 -10.39 12.05 -7.87
CA ASN A 262 -10.13 13.06 -6.85
C ASN A 262 -8.78 13.76 -7.07
N LEU A 263 -7.71 13.02 -7.39
CA LEU A 263 -6.40 13.60 -7.70
C LEU A 263 -6.45 14.47 -8.95
N ALA A 264 -7.17 14.06 -9.98
CA ALA A 264 -7.36 14.87 -11.18
C ALA A 264 -8.14 16.15 -10.87
N ALA A 265 -9.18 16.07 -10.03
CA ALA A 265 -9.93 17.23 -9.57
C ALA A 265 -9.07 18.19 -8.71
N GLU A 266 -8.27 17.67 -7.79
CA GLU A 266 -7.31 18.49 -7.00
C GLU A 266 -6.28 19.17 -7.89
N GLN A 267 -5.71 18.46 -8.86
CA GLN A 267 -4.80 19.05 -9.85
C GLN A 267 -5.47 20.09 -10.73
N GLN A 268 -6.77 19.92 -11.03
CA GLN A 268 -7.54 20.93 -11.74
C GLN A 268 -7.82 22.18 -10.90
N LEU A 269 -7.96 22.02 -9.57
CA LEU A 269 -8.19 23.13 -8.63
C LEU A 269 -6.89 23.86 -8.25
N ALA A 270 -5.72 23.25 -8.45
CA ALA A 270 -4.44 23.91 -8.20
C ALA A 270 -4.29 25.13 -9.12
N ARG A 271 -4.33 26.34 -8.54
CA ARG A 271 -4.28 27.63 -9.25
C ARG A 271 -3.00 28.43 -8.96
N ILE A 272 -2.07 27.81 -8.27
CA ILE A 272 -0.81 28.43 -7.82
C ILE A 272 0.37 27.65 -8.39
N ASP A 273 1.45 28.35 -8.76
CA ASP A 273 2.72 27.75 -9.15
C ASP A 273 3.51 27.40 -7.89
N ASP A 274 3.88 26.13 -7.72
CA ASP A 274 4.52 25.60 -6.52
C ASP A 274 5.91 26.20 -6.27
N LEU A 275 6.61 26.62 -7.32
CA LEU A 275 7.95 27.19 -7.19
C LEU A 275 7.92 28.64 -6.69
N THR A 276 7.07 29.46 -7.29
CA THR A 276 7.07 30.92 -7.10
C THR A 276 5.98 31.42 -6.15
N GLY A 277 4.95 30.59 -5.88
CA GLY A 277 3.78 31.00 -5.11
C GLY A 277 2.86 32.00 -5.83
N LEU A 278 3.16 32.33 -7.09
CA LEU A 278 2.29 33.15 -7.95
C LEU A 278 1.13 32.30 -8.50
N PRO A 279 0.03 32.91 -8.99
CA PRO A 279 -0.90 32.27 -9.87
C PRO A 279 -0.18 31.55 -11.01
N ASN A 280 -0.68 30.35 -11.37
CA ASN A 280 -0.15 29.59 -12.49
C ASN A 280 -0.86 29.92 -13.81
N ARG A 281 -0.37 29.35 -14.92
CA ARG A 281 -0.96 29.52 -16.26
C ARG A 281 -2.46 29.25 -16.30
N ARG A 282 -2.92 28.21 -15.56
CA ARG A 282 -4.34 27.83 -15.55
C ARG A 282 -5.23 28.91 -14.91
N ARG A 283 -4.77 29.50 -13.79
CA ARG A 283 -5.48 30.62 -13.18
C ARG A 283 -5.44 31.85 -14.07
N PHE A 284 -4.30 32.10 -14.68
CA PHE A 284 -4.14 33.24 -15.59
C PHE A 284 -5.13 33.18 -16.78
N ILE A 285 -5.24 32.02 -17.45
CA ILE A 285 -6.18 31.84 -18.56
C ILE A 285 -7.61 31.98 -18.09
N ALA A 286 -7.97 31.40 -16.94
CA ALA A 286 -9.33 31.52 -16.39
C ALA A 286 -9.73 32.98 -16.08
N GLU A 287 -8.78 33.79 -15.61
CA GLU A 287 -9.01 35.23 -15.40
C GLU A 287 -9.04 36.01 -16.73
N LEU A 288 -8.19 35.60 -17.70
CA LEU A 288 -8.15 36.20 -19.03
C LEU A 288 -9.47 35.99 -19.79
N ASP A 289 -10.13 34.86 -19.65
CA ASP A 289 -11.45 34.56 -20.27
C ASP A 289 -12.55 35.52 -19.79
N HIS A 290 -12.39 36.11 -18.61
CA HIS A 290 -13.32 37.07 -18.01
C HIS A 290 -12.79 38.50 -18.06
N PHE A 291 -11.59 38.70 -18.62
CA PHE A 291 -10.91 39.99 -18.67
C PHE A 291 -11.41 40.79 -19.85
N ASN A 292 -12.32 41.75 -19.62
CA ASN A 292 -13.02 42.50 -20.67
C ASN A 292 -12.43 43.88 -20.95
N ASN A 293 -11.61 44.42 -20.03
CA ASN A 293 -11.08 45.77 -20.17
C ASN A 293 -9.71 45.88 -19.47
N GLY A 294 -8.78 46.65 -20.02
CA GLY A 294 -7.44 46.82 -19.49
C GLY A 294 -6.35 46.37 -20.46
N SER A 295 -5.21 45.95 -19.91
CA SER A 295 -4.02 45.55 -20.70
C SER A 295 -3.43 44.21 -20.22
N LEU A 296 -2.93 43.44 -21.20
CA LEU A 296 -2.18 42.21 -20.98
C LEU A 296 -0.69 42.45 -21.25
N LEU A 297 0.17 42.01 -20.32
CA LEU A 297 1.62 41.97 -20.52
C LEU A 297 2.08 40.53 -20.49
N LEU A 298 2.89 40.12 -21.48
CA LEU A 298 3.65 38.89 -21.48
C LEU A 298 5.12 39.21 -21.27
N LEU A 299 5.76 38.48 -20.35
CA LEU A 299 7.13 38.70 -19.96
C LEU A 299 7.93 37.42 -20.17
N ASP A 300 9.10 37.52 -20.81
CA ASP A 300 10.05 36.42 -20.99
C ASP A 300 11.42 36.83 -20.46
N LEU A 301 12.05 36.00 -19.63
CA LEU A 301 13.32 36.33 -18.97
C LEU A 301 14.50 36.14 -19.91
N ASP A 302 15.14 37.24 -20.28
CA ASP A 302 16.32 37.20 -21.13
C ASP A 302 17.53 36.62 -20.36
N GLY A 303 18.14 35.59 -20.94
CA GLY A 303 19.34 34.97 -20.36
C GLY A 303 19.12 34.01 -19.22
N PHE A 304 17.88 33.57 -18.96
CA PHE A 304 17.58 32.60 -17.90
C PHE A 304 18.15 31.21 -18.18
N LYS A 305 18.07 30.73 -19.44
CA LYS A 305 18.62 29.42 -19.82
C LYS A 305 20.14 29.33 -19.57
N PRO A 306 20.98 30.28 -19.99
CA PRO A 306 22.39 30.32 -19.63
C PRO A 306 22.65 30.24 -18.11
N VAL A 307 21.81 30.86 -17.28
CA VAL A 307 21.94 30.75 -15.81
C VAL A 307 21.76 29.29 -15.36
N ASN A 308 20.74 28.59 -15.87
CA ASN A 308 20.53 27.16 -15.58
C ASN A 308 21.72 26.31 -16.04
N ASP A 309 22.22 26.56 -17.27
CA ASP A 309 23.31 25.81 -17.86
C ASP A 309 24.64 26.01 -17.10
N GLN A 310 24.88 27.22 -16.58
CA GLN A 310 26.12 27.59 -15.89
C GLN A 310 26.08 27.27 -14.38
N PHE A 311 24.94 27.50 -13.70
CA PHE A 311 24.84 27.47 -12.23
C PHE A 311 23.90 26.34 -11.72
N GLY A 312 23.29 25.59 -12.63
CA GLY A 312 22.35 24.51 -12.32
C GLY A 312 20.92 24.98 -12.03
N HIS A 313 19.98 24.04 -12.19
CA HIS A 313 18.53 24.31 -12.05
C HIS A 313 18.13 24.81 -10.66
N GLU A 314 18.83 24.38 -9.58
CA GLU A 314 18.53 24.82 -8.23
C GLU A 314 18.79 26.34 -8.05
N THR A 315 19.83 26.85 -8.68
CA THR A 315 20.14 28.30 -8.72
C THR A 315 19.09 29.03 -9.55
N GLY A 316 18.68 28.50 -10.70
CA GLY A 316 17.60 29.04 -11.50
C GLY A 316 16.27 29.12 -10.74
N ASP A 317 15.92 28.08 -9.99
CA ASP A 317 14.72 28.05 -9.15
C ASP A 317 14.74 29.14 -8.07
N ARG A 318 15.88 29.38 -7.44
CA ARG A 318 16.05 30.47 -6.46
C ARG A 318 15.95 31.86 -7.13
N LEU A 319 16.50 31.97 -8.33
CA LEU A 319 16.39 33.18 -9.14
C LEU A 319 14.92 33.50 -9.48
N LEU A 320 14.18 32.52 -9.95
CA LEU A 320 12.74 32.66 -10.26
C LEU A 320 11.92 33.08 -9.04
N ARG A 321 12.20 32.53 -7.85
CA ARG A 321 11.54 32.97 -6.60
C ARG A 321 11.82 34.42 -6.28
N GLN A 322 13.07 34.89 -6.46
CA GLN A 322 13.43 36.26 -6.19
C GLN A 322 12.82 37.24 -7.23
N ILE A 323 12.83 36.86 -8.52
CA ILE A 323 12.18 37.59 -9.61
C ILE A 323 10.70 37.78 -9.31
N SER A 324 10.02 36.65 -9.01
CA SER A 324 8.59 36.64 -8.67
C SER A 324 8.25 37.58 -7.50
N SER A 325 9.11 37.59 -6.49
CA SER A 325 8.95 38.49 -5.35
C SER A 325 9.12 39.97 -5.73
N ARG A 326 10.09 40.32 -6.64
CA ARG A 326 10.27 41.66 -7.13
C ARG A 326 9.10 42.12 -7.99
N PHE A 327 8.67 41.27 -8.92
CA PHE A 327 7.53 41.56 -9.79
C PHE A 327 6.25 41.78 -9.00
N ARG A 328 5.95 40.91 -8.02
CA ARG A 328 4.75 41.07 -7.18
C ARG A 328 4.71 42.38 -6.40
N LYS A 329 5.86 42.91 -6.00
CA LYS A 329 5.96 44.19 -5.32
C LYS A 329 5.84 45.41 -6.24
N ALA A 330 6.08 45.21 -7.53
CA ALA A 330 6.07 46.29 -8.52
C ALA A 330 4.71 46.44 -9.24
N ILE A 331 3.83 45.44 -9.15
CA ILE A 331 2.48 45.52 -9.76
C ILE A 331 1.47 46.17 -8.80
N PRO A 332 0.43 46.85 -9.31
CA PRO A 332 -0.71 47.30 -8.51
C PRO A 332 -1.46 46.15 -7.86
N ASP A 333 -2.08 46.42 -6.69
CA ASP A 333 -2.80 45.39 -5.90
C ASP A 333 -3.99 44.78 -6.64
N ASP A 334 -4.59 45.48 -7.58
CA ASP A 334 -5.72 45.05 -8.41
C ASP A 334 -5.29 44.29 -9.72
N SER A 335 -3.99 44.16 -9.92
CA SER A 335 -3.42 43.45 -11.07
C SER A 335 -3.06 42.02 -10.71
N LEU A 336 -3.26 41.11 -11.67
CA LEU A 336 -2.88 39.70 -11.55
C LEU A 336 -1.52 39.49 -12.20
N ILE A 337 -0.57 38.92 -11.47
CA ILE A 337 0.66 38.35 -12.06
C ILE A 337 0.64 36.86 -11.89
N ALA A 338 1.05 36.15 -12.93
CA ALA A 338 1.14 34.71 -12.97
C ALA A 338 2.44 34.25 -13.61
N ARG A 339 2.91 33.05 -13.22
CA ARG A 339 3.95 32.35 -13.96
C ARG A 339 3.27 31.40 -14.95
N LEU A 340 3.58 31.56 -16.25
CA LEU A 340 2.96 30.79 -17.32
C LEU A 340 3.69 29.49 -17.60
N GLY A 341 5.00 29.43 -17.35
CA GLY A 341 5.85 28.25 -17.48
C GLY A 341 7.32 28.67 -17.66
N GLY A 342 8.24 27.79 -17.27
CA GLY A 342 9.67 28.08 -17.45
C GLY A 342 10.07 29.45 -16.90
N ASP A 343 10.45 30.34 -17.80
CA ASP A 343 10.87 31.73 -17.60
C ASP A 343 9.80 32.76 -18.01
N GLU A 344 8.59 32.31 -18.39
CA GLU A 344 7.50 33.13 -18.85
C GLU A 344 6.58 33.61 -17.70
N PHE A 345 6.20 34.89 -17.71
CA PHE A 345 5.21 35.48 -16.81
C PHE A 345 4.15 36.22 -17.59
N GLY A 346 2.96 36.35 -17.00
CA GLY A 346 1.87 37.13 -17.53
C GLY A 346 1.29 38.08 -16.49
N VAL A 347 0.92 39.28 -16.91
CA VAL A 347 0.25 40.29 -16.08
C VAL A 347 -1.06 40.70 -16.75
N LEU A 348 -2.16 40.67 -15.98
CA LEU A 348 -3.42 41.34 -16.32
C LEU A 348 -3.60 42.55 -15.44
N THR A 349 -3.82 43.70 -16.04
CA THR A 349 -4.04 44.96 -15.32
C THR A 349 -5.22 45.74 -15.91
N ASN A 350 -6.03 46.31 -15.04
CA ASN A 350 -7.16 47.13 -15.48
C ASN A 350 -6.71 48.51 -16.05
N GLU A 351 -5.41 48.79 -16.06
CA GLU A 351 -4.84 50.01 -16.57
C GLU A 351 -4.95 50.11 -18.11
N ASN A 352 -5.02 51.35 -18.59
CA ASN A 352 -4.97 51.61 -20.03
C ASN A 352 -3.57 51.30 -20.61
N TYR A 353 -3.44 51.35 -21.93
CA TYR A 353 -2.22 50.96 -22.63
C TYR A 353 -0.98 51.79 -22.20
N GLU A 354 -1.14 53.11 -21.97
CA GLU A 354 -0.04 53.99 -21.58
C GLU A 354 0.46 53.63 -20.19
N SER A 355 -0.43 53.49 -19.20
CA SER A 355 -0.07 53.09 -17.84
C SER A 355 0.47 51.66 -17.80
N ALA A 356 0.00 50.73 -18.67
CA ALA A 356 0.54 49.38 -18.79
C ALA A 356 1.98 49.40 -19.37
N LEU A 357 2.31 50.29 -20.26
CA LEU A 357 3.68 50.52 -20.73
C LEU A 357 4.59 51.02 -19.60
N GLU A 358 4.11 51.93 -18.78
CA GLU A 358 4.84 52.37 -17.60
C GLU A 358 5.08 51.23 -16.61
N LEU A 359 4.07 50.38 -16.41
CA LEU A 359 4.19 49.17 -15.61
C LEU A 359 5.23 48.17 -16.21
N ALA A 360 5.24 47.97 -17.54
CA ALA A 360 6.24 47.18 -18.22
C ALA A 360 7.67 47.69 -17.98
N MET A 361 7.86 49.02 -18.06
CA MET A 361 9.13 49.65 -17.76
C MET A 361 9.52 49.52 -16.26
N ALA A 362 8.57 49.62 -15.36
CA ALA A 362 8.80 49.40 -13.95
C ALA A 362 9.21 47.96 -13.64
N LEU A 363 8.53 46.96 -14.22
CA LEU A 363 8.90 45.55 -14.09
C LEU A 363 10.31 45.26 -14.63
N ARG A 364 10.66 45.79 -15.80
CA ARG A 364 12.01 45.72 -16.37
C ARG A 364 13.05 46.36 -15.45
N ALA A 365 12.75 47.50 -14.87
CA ALA A 365 13.64 48.20 -13.95
C ALA A 365 13.93 47.40 -12.66
N THR A 366 12.98 46.53 -12.21
CA THR A 366 13.22 45.67 -11.04
C THR A 366 14.34 44.66 -11.23
N LEU A 367 14.66 44.30 -12.49
CA LEU A 367 15.71 43.37 -12.85
C LEU A 367 17.06 44.05 -13.12
N SER A 368 17.14 45.38 -13.13
CA SER A 368 18.39 46.13 -13.33
C SER A 368 19.41 45.90 -12.22
N TYR A 369 18.96 45.49 -11.05
CA TYR A 369 19.84 45.16 -9.93
C TYR A 369 20.13 43.66 -9.89
N PRO A 370 21.41 43.25 -9.84
CA PRO A 370 21.78 41.86 -9.76
C PRO A 370 21.11 41.13 -8.59
N PHE A 371 20.90 39.84 -8.79
CA PHE A 371 20.42 38.93 -7.75
C PHE A 371 21.60 38.27 -7.04
N ASN A 372 21.61 38.28 -5.73
CA ASN A 372 22.64 37.58 -4.97
C ASN A 372 22.09 36.19 -4.58
N ILE A 373 22.68 35.15 -5.18
CA ILE A 373 22.34 33.78 -4.91
C ILE A 373 23.62 33.03 -4.55
N ASP A 374 23.71 32.53 -3.32
CA ASP A 374 24.88 31.83 -2.78
C ASP A 374 26.21 32.61 -2.94
N GLY A 375 26.15 33.93 -2.79
CA GLY A 375 27.30 34.82 -2.91
C GLY A 375 27.67 35.21 -4.37
N GLN A 376 26.97 34.71 -5.36
CA GLN A 376 27.15 35.03 -6.76
C GLN A 376 26.15 36.12 -7.20
N GLN A 377 26.63 37.08 -7.98
CA GLN A 377 25.79 38.11 -8.57
C GLN A 377 25.34 37.70 -9.94
N ILE A 378 24.05 37.45 -10.10
CA ILE A 378 23.42 37.00 -11.34
C ILE A 378 22.54 38.13 -11.87
N SER A 379 22.74 38.48 -13.16
CA SER A 379 21.93 39.47 -13.86
C SER A 379 21.15 38.80 -14.98
N VAL A 380 19.86 39.13 -15.07
CA VAL A 380 18.97 38.70 -16.14
C VAL A 380 18.15 39.86 -16.61
N GLY A 381 17.74 39.88 -17.88
CA GLY A 381 16.82 40.85 -18.42
C GLY A 381 15.39 40.33 -18.48
N VAL A 382 14.50 41.13 -19.03
CA VAL A 382 13.14 40.70 -19.37
C VAL A 382 12.69 41.44 -20.63
N SER A 383 12.18 40.66 -21.59
CA SER A 383 11.43 41.13 -22.74
C SER A 383 9.94 41.20 -22.40
N VAL A 384 9.27 42.28 -22.74
CA VAL A 384 7.86 42.50 -22.37
C VAL A 384 7.04 42.87 -23.59
N GLY A 385 6.09 42.02 -23.96
CA GLY A 385 5.01 42.35 -24.90
C GLY A 385 3.81 42.94 -24.19
N CYS A 386 3.25 44.00 -24.67
CA CYS A 386 2.08 44.65 -24.08
C CYS A 386 0.98 44.86 -25.13
N VAL A 387 -0.24 44.45 -24.78
CA VAL A 387 -1.41 44.61 -25.65
C VAL A 387 -2.62 45.08 -24.86
N SER A 388 -3.34 46.05 -25.42
CA SER A 388 -4.62 46.50 -24.85
C SER A 388 -5.76 45.53 -25.22
N ASN A 389 -6.63 45.25 -24.27
CA ASN A 389 -7.86 44.49 -24.50
C ASN A 389 -8.98 45.44 -25.00
N ASN A 390 -9.12 45.46 -26.30
CA ASN A 390 -10.18 46.21 -26.98
C ASN A 390 -11.32 45.29 -27.45
N GLY A 391 -11.55 44.15 -26.80
CA GLY A 391 -12.59 43.18 -27.15
C GLY A 391 -12.29 42.30 -28.38
N GLY A 392 -11.05 42.24 -28.81
CA GLY A 392 -10.62 41.36 -29.91
C GLY A 392 -10.23 39.95 -29.47
N ALA A 393 -10.47 38.94 -30.28
CA ALA A 393 -10.00 37.59 -30.05
C ALA A 393 -8.46 37.51 -30.08
N ASP A 394 -7.87 36.54 -29.38
CA ASP A 394 -6.47 36.18 -29.34
C ASP A 394 -5.52 37.28 -28.76
N LEU A 395 -5.84 37.73 -27.54
CA LEU A 395 -4.99 38.66 -26.79
C LEU A 395 -3.58 38.11 -26.55
N MET A 396 -3.44 36.81 -26.28
CA MET A 396 -2.11 36.21 -26.02
C MET A 396 -1.23 36.21 -27.24
N GLY A 397 -1.75 35.79 -28.41
CA GLY A 397 -0.98 35.80 -29.67
C GLY A 397 -0.57 37.21 -30.13
N ARG A 398 -1.36 38.23 -29.75
CA ARG A 398 -1.03 39.66 -30.06
C ARG A 398 0.02 40.23 -29.12
N ALA A 399 0.18 39.70 -27.91
CA ALA A 399 1.19 40.14 -26.95
C ALA A 399 2.56 39.45 -27.20
N ASP A 400 2.56 38.32 -27.90
CA ASP A 400 3.76 37.52 -28.20
C ASP A 400 4.47 37.98 -29.51
N THR A 401 3.89 38.89 -30.26
CA THR A 401 4.47 39.49 -31.49
C THR A 401 5.09 40.86 -31.22
#